data_ba81045440ffcd0f589b7f7b90875472
#
_entry.id   ba81045440ffcd0f589b7f7b90875472
#
_cell.length_a   1.000
_cell.length_b   1.000
_cell.length_c   1.000
_cell.angle_alpha   90.00
_cell.angle_beta   90.00
_cell.angle_gamma   90.00
#
_symmetry.space_group_name_H-M   'P 1'
#
loop_
_entity.id
_entity.type
_entity.pdbx_description
1 polymer ?
#
loop_
_entity_poly.entity_id
_entity_poly.type
_entity_poly.pdbx_seq_one_letter_code
_entity_poly.pdbx_strand_id
1 'polypeptide(L)'
;MTPFETLKAACHAACRQIPACAPSYRAMLKTENISQMMAVWREYWEDIAGGKYADIINDRLPAAYHTLRKEMNAAGIYVNECPKMAPEFVRVIVTDTNSVVQVFDYAKCYVLGAANVWAWGHSQVYSEKSDDAYIILKQHTYGHISKGHVLAYDSSRLWSSVRVWVHDNVTCEAHGGEVHASRYHKIEASGDTKVYSPSIRNITLHGNARIIE
;
A
#
# COMPACT_ATOMS: atom_id res chain seq x y z
N MET A 1 8.22 9.76 28.66
CA MET A 1 7.17 9.83 27.61
C MET A 1 6.60 8.44 27.43
N THR A 2 5.29 8.33 27.47
CA THR A 2 4.60 7.07 27.15
C THR A 2 4.71 6.78 25.63
N PRO A 3 4.53 5.52 25.18
CA PRO A 3 4.51 5.20 23.76
C PRO A 3 3.48 6.03 22.95
N PHE A 4 2.32 6.31 23.55
CA PHE A 4 1.32 7.21 22.98
C PHE A 4 1.87 8.63 22.79
N GLU A 5 2.48 9.21 23.81
CA GLU A 5 3.07 10.56 23.74
C GLU A 5 4.19 10.64 22.71
N THR A 6 5.01 9.58 22.60
CA THR A 6 6.08 9.50 21.60
C THR A 6 5.51 9.46 20.18
N LEU A 7 4.49 8.65 19.95
CA LEU A 7 3.83 8.56 18.63
C LEU A 7 3.11 9.87 18.30
N LYS A 8 2.41 10.47 19.27
CA LYS A 8 1.74 11.76 19.11
C LYS A 8 2.74 12.87 18.77
N ALA A 9 3.88 12.92 19.48
CA ALA A 9 4.93 13.91 19.22
C ALA A 9 5.55 13.75 17.82
N ALA A 10 5.75 12.50 17.36
CA ALA A 10 6.23 12.24 16.02
C ALA A 10 5.24 12.73 14.95
N CYS A 11 3.96 12.43 15.11
CA CYS A 11 2.90 12.94 14.22
C CYS A 11 2.85 14.47 14.22
N HIS A 12 3.02 15.12 15.38
CA HIS A 12 3.07 16.59 15.48
C HIS A 12 4.29 17.17 14.76
N ALA A 13 5.46 16.58 14.92
CA ALA A 13 6.69 17.06 14.27
C ALA A 13 6.54 16.99 12.74
N ALA A 14 5.92 15.93 12.25
CA ALA A 14 5.59 15.77 10.85
C ALA A 14 4.66 16.84 10.33
N CYS A 15 3.58 17.05 11.03
CA CYS A 15 2.57 18.04 10.65
C CYS A 15 3.12 19.48 10.55
N ARG A 16 4.19 19.79 11.29
CA ARG A 16 4.85 21.11 11.23
C ARG A 16 5.72 21.32 9.99
N GLN A 17 6.21 20.25 9.41
CA GLN A 17 7.06 20.29 8.20
C GLN A 17 6.25 20.41 6.91
N ILE A 18 4.96 20.26 6.99
CA ILE A 18 4.06 20.22 5.85
C ILE A 18 3.05 21.36 6.00
N PRO A 19 2.79 22.18 4.96
CA PRO A 19 1.67 23.12 4.98
C PRO A 19 0.39 22.28 5.17
N ALA A 20 -0.10 22.30 6.39
CA ALA A 20 -1.03 21.35 6.94
C ALA A 20 -2.33 21.29 6.15
N CYS A 21 -2.75 20.10 5.78
CA CYS A 21 -4.17 19.80 5.62
C CYS A 21 -4.82 19.96 7.01
N ALA A 22 -5.49 21.09 7.20
CA ALA A 22 -5.82 21.60 8.52
C ALA A 22 -6.77 20.75 9.39
N PRO A 23 -7.72 19.90 8.85
CA PRO A 23 -8.64 19.13 9.69
C PRO A 23 -7.98 17.97 10.43
N SER A 24 -7.23 17.10 9.74
CA SER A 24 -6.58 15.92 10.32
C SER A 24 -5.55 16.33 11.39
N TYR A 25 -4.76 17.36 11.12
CA TYR A 25 -3.81 17.90 12.08
C TYR A 25 -4.48 18.47 13.34
N ARG A 26 -5.52 19.28 13.17
CA ARG A 26 -6.27 19.84 14.32
C ARG A 26 -6.95 18.75 15.15
N ALA A 27 -7.44 17.71 14.49
CA ALA A 27 -8.01 16.54 15.16
C ALA A 27 -6.94 15.79 15.97
N MET A 28 -5.76 15.53 15.37
CA MET A 28 -4.63 14.89 16.05
C MET A 28 -4.13 15.67 17.27
N LEU A 29 -4.07 17.00 17.21
CA LEU A 29 -3.66 17.84 18.34
C LEU A 29 -4.53 17.64 19.58
N LYS A 30 -5.82 17.42 19.38
CA LYS A 30 -6.82 17.31 20.44
C LYS A 30 -6.87 15.92 21.11
N THR A 31 -6.17 14.91 20.55
CA THR A 31 -6.21 13.57 21.11
C THR A 31 -5.49 13.50 22.45
N GLU A 32 -6.11 12.88 23.44
CA GLU A 32 -5.60 12.73 24.81
C GLU A 32 -5.14 11.31 25.12
N ASN A 33 -5.55 10.36 24.29
CA ASN A 33 -5.21 8.95 24.44
C ASN A 33 -5.18 8.23 23.08
N ILE A 34 -4.68 6.99 23.11
CA ILE A 34 -4.51 6.18 21.90
C ILE A 34 -5.83 5.89 21.18
N SER A 35 -6.92 5.67 21.89
CA SER A 35 -8.23 5.36 21.30
C SER A 35 -8.77 6.54 20.50
N GLN A 36 -8.64 7.77 21.01
CA GLN A 36 -9.00 8.99 20.28
C GLN A 36 -8.10 9.17 19.04
N MET A 37 -6.80 8.92 19.19
CA MET A 37 -5.86 8.99 18.08
C MET A 37 -6.19 7.99 16.98
N MET A 38 -6.55 6.77 17.32
CA MET A 38 -6.96 5.75 16.36
C MET A 38 -8.28 6.10 15.67
N ALA A 39 -9.20 6.77 16.35
CA ALA A 39 -10.43 7.29 15.73
C ALA A 39 -10.10 8.33 14.65
N VAL A 40 -9.19 9.27 14.95
CA VAL A 40 -8.68 10.26 13.97
C VAL A 40 -7.99 9.56 12.79
N TRP A 41 -7.18 8.53 13.05
CA TRP A 41 -6.54 7.77 11.98
C TRP A 41 -7.55 7.06 11.08
N ARG A 42 -8.63 6.55 11.63
CA ARG A 42 -9.71 5.93 10.83
C ARG A 42 -10.40 6.93 9.92
N GLU A 43 -10.67 8.13 10.43
CA GLU A 43 -11.38 9.19 9.71
C GLU A 43 -10.51 9.80 8.59
N TYR A 44 -9.22 10.03 8.87
CA TYR A 44 -8.27 10.70 7.96
C TYR A 44 -7.20 9.74 7.44
N TRP A 45 -7.55 8.49 7.20
CA TRP A 45 -6.58 7.44 6.89
C TRP A 45 -5.66 7.78 5.70
N GLU A 46 -6.22 8.25 4.59
CA GLU A 46 -5.46 8.53 3.37
C GLU A 46 -4.47 9.70 3.58
N ASP A 47 -4.82 10.67 4.40
CA ASP A 47 -3.92 11.77 4.78
C ASP A 47 -2.75 11.28 5.65
N ILE A 48 -2.97 10.23 6.46
CA ILE A 48 -2.00 9.74 7.43
C ILE A 48 -1.09 8.68 6.81
N ALA A 49 -1.63 7.62 6.27
CA ALA A 49 -0.85 6.47 5.80
C ALA A 49 -0.42 6.59 4.33
N GLY A 50 -1.29 7.09 3.44
CA GLY A 50 -0.97 7.32 2.04
C GLY A 50 -0.29 8.65 1.76
N GLY A 51 -0.26 9.53 2.76
CA GLY A 51 0.18 10.91 2.59
C GLY A 51 1.58 11.20 3.12
N LYS A 52 1.76 12.46 3.42
CA LYS A 52 3.03 13.08 3.84
C LYS A 52 3.54 12.61 5.21
N TYR A 53 2.70 11.97 6.02
CA TYR A 53 3.06 11.41 7.33
C TYR A 53 3.73 10.03 7.24
N ALA A 54 3.65 9.37 6.10
CA ALA A 54 4.13 8.01 5.91
C ALA A 54 5.61 7.83 6.32
N ASP A 55 6.47 8.76 5.98
CA ASP A 55 7.90 8.69 6.28
C ASP A 55 8.20 8.71 7.79
N ILE A 56 7.37 9.42 8.56
CA ILE A 56 7.55 9.52 10.01
C ILE A 56 6.97 8.31 10.73
N ILE A 57 5.87 7.79 10.20
CA ILE A 57 5.24 6.59 10.70
C ILE A 57 6.18 5.40 10.53
N ASN A 58 6.88 5.30 9.39
CA ASN A 58 7.77 4.19 9.07
C ASN A 58 8.81 3.95 10.16
N ASP A 59 9.49 5.01 10.64
CA ASP A 59 10.57 4.90 11.63
C ASP A 59 10.10 4.65 13.06
N ARG A 60 8.92 5.15 13.43
CA ARG A 60 8.45 5.18 14.84
C ARG A 60 7.34 4.19 15.14
N LEU A 61 6.59 3.80 14.13
CA LEU A 61 5.39 2.99 14.30
C LEU A 61 5.66 1.58 14.81
N PRO A 62 6.68 0.82 14.36
CA PRO A 62 6.92 -0.53 14.86
C PRO A 62 7.16 -0.58 16.36
N ALA A 63 7.95 0.36 16.88
CA ALA A 63 8.25 0.43 18.33
C ALA A 63 7.00 0.82 19.14
N ALA A 64 6.20 1.78 18.65
CA ALA A 64 4.96 2.18 19.28
C ALA A 64 3.91 1.04 19.22
N TYR A 65 3.81 0.35 18.09
CA TYR A 65 2.89 -0.76 17.89
C TYR A 65 3.13 -1.92 18.85
N HIS A 66 4.38 -2.26 19.14
CA HIS A 66 4.70 -3.31 20.10
C HIS A 66 4.01 -3.10 21.46
N THR A 67 3.88 -1.85 21.89
CA THR A 67 3.25 -1.52 23.17
C THR A 67 1.74 -1.24 23.04
N LEU A 68 1.30 -0.63 21.94
CA LEU A 68 -0.08 -0.17 21.71
C LEU A 68 -0.89 -1.13 20.84
N ARG A 69 -0.39 -2.34 20.61
CA ARG A 69 -0.95 -3.32 19.66
C ARG A 69 -2.42 -3.62 19.94
N LYS A 70 -2.79 -3.78 21.21
CA LYS A 70 -4.17 -4.13 21.59
C LYS A 70 -5.16 -3.03 21.16
N GLU A 71 -4.82 -1.79 21.45
CA GLU A 71 -5.66 -0.63 21.14
C GLU A 71 -5.70 -0.35 19.63
N MET A 72 -4.57 -0.48 18.95
CA MET A 72 -4.51 -0.30 17.51
C MET A 72 -5.29 -1.39 16.77
N ASN A 73 -5.13 -2.67 17.17
CA ASN A 73 -5.87 -3.78 16.58
C ASN A 73 -7.38 -3.67 16.85
N ALA A 74 -7.79 -3.19 18.03
CA ALA A 74 -9.19 -2.92 18.32
C ALA A 74 -9.79 -1.83 17.41
N ALA A 75 -8.96 -0.92 16.90
CA ALA A 75 -9.34 0.06 15.90
C ALA A 75 -9.25 -0.44 14.45
N GLY A 76 -8.84 -1.70 14.24
CA GLY A 76 -8.64 -2.30 12.91
C GLY A 76 -7.33 -1.90 12.22
N ILE A 77 -6.35 -1.39 12.98
CA ILE A 77 -5.05 -0.93 12.47
C ILE A 77 -3.97 -1.91 12.91
N TYR A 78 -3.24 -2.45 11.94
CA TYR A 78 -2.22 -3.47 12.11
C TYR A 78 -0.89 -3.00 11.50
N VAL A 79 0.23 -3.40 12.10
CA VAL A 79 1.57 -3.07 11.59
C VAL A 79 2.36 -4.36 11.37
N ASN A 80 2.81 -4.59 10.14
CA ASN A 80 3.56 -5.76 9.70
C ASN A 80 2.84 -7.10 9.94
N GLU A 81 1.53 -7.06 10.16
CA GLU A 81 0.67 -8.23 10.31
C GLU A 81 -0.74 -7.93 9.80
N CYS A 82 -1.52 -8.97 9.50
CA CYS A 82 -2.93 -8.86 9.13
C CYS A 82 -3.73 -9.99 9.80
N PRO A 83 -4.93 -9.74 10.32
CA PRO A 83 -5.78 -10.81 10.84
C PRO A 83 -6.17 -11.77 9.71
N LYS A 84 -6.28 -13.07 10.01
CA LYS A 84 -6.65 -14.11 9.01
C LYS A 84 -8.02 -13.91 8.39
N MET A 85 -8.93 -13.27 9.09
CA MET A 85 -10.21 -12.80 8.57
C MET A 85 -10.25 -11.29 8.77
N ALA A 86 -10.18 -10.54 7.68
CA ALA A 86 -10.15 -9.09 7.70
C ALA A 86 -11.54 -8.54 7.35
N PRO A 87 -12.27 -7.94 8.31
CA PRO A 87 -13.48 -7.19 8.00
C PRO A 87 -13.16 -5.98 7.12
N GLU A 88 -14.18 -5.35 6.55
CA GLU A 88 -14.01 -4.23 5.60
C GLU A 88 -13.12 -3.10 6.10
N PHE A 89 -13.13 -2.83 7.39
CA PHE A 89 -12.22 -1.87 7.99
C PHE A 89 -11.04 -2.56 8.65
N VAL A 90 -10.11 -3.07 7.87
CA VAL A 90 -8.75 -3.41 8.33
C VAL A 90 -7.75 -2.62 7.51
N ARG A 91 -6.85 -1.97 8.21
CA ARG A 91 -5.73 -1.21 7.64
C ARG A 91 -4.44 -1.84 8.11
N VAL A 92 -3.62 -2.22 7.15
CA VAL A 92 -2.30 -2.81 7.39
C VAL A 92 -1.26 -1.81 6.93
N ILE A 93 -0.37 -1.44 7.83
CA ILE A 93 0.81 -0.63 7.51
C ILE A 93 2.01 -1.55 7.50
N VAL A 94 2.72 -1.60 6.39
CA VAL A 94 3.93 -2.41 6.25
C VAL A 94 5.13 -1.47 6.23
N THR A 95 5.95 -1.57 7.25
CA THR A 95 7.22 -0.84 7.39
C THR A 95 8.37 -1.75 6.97
N ASP A 96 9.61 -1.31 7.15
CA ASP A 96 10.77 -2.16 6.91
C ASP A 96 10.71 -3.43 7.75
N THR A 97 10.68 -4.58 7.09
CA THR A 97 10.61 -5.89 7.74
C THR A 97 11.20 -6.99 6.85
N ASN A 98 11.90 -7.93 7.49
CA ASN A 98 12.41 -9.13 6.83
C ASN A 98 11.35 -10.26 6.77
N SER A 99 10.20 -10.06 7.40
CA SER A 99 9.12 -11.05 7.42
C SER A 99 8.18 -10.85 6.23
N VAL A 100 7.58 -11.95 5.76
CA VAL A 100 6.49 -11.87 4.78
C VAL A 100 5.22 -11.41 5.49
N VAL A 101 4.65 -10.31 5.04
CA VAL A 101 3.36 -9.80 5.51
C VAL A 101 2.26 -10.34 4.61
N GLN A 102 1.39 -11.16 5.16
CA GLN A 102 0.25 -11.72 4.44
C GLN A 102 -0.98 -10.85 4.66
N VAL A 103 -1.65 -10.46 3.57
CA VAL A 103 -2.82 -9.57 3.59
C VAL A 103 -4.02 -10.31 3.02
N PHE A 104 -5.14 -10.30 3.72
CA PHE A 104 -6.29 -11.14 3.41
C PHE A 104 -7.59 -10.35 3.24
N ASP A 105 -8.53 -10.97 2.54
CA ASP A 105 -9.93 -10.55 2.38
C ASP A 105 -10.09 -9.10 1.90
N TYR A 106 -10.63 -8.21 2.73
CA TYR A 106 -10.93 -6.81 2.38
C TYR A 106 -9.94 -5.81 2.99
N ALA A 107 -8.81 -6.28 3.54
CA ALA A 107 -7.82 -5.40 4.13
C ALA A 107 -7.24 -4.42 3.10
N LYS A 108 -7.02 -3.18 3.51
CA LYS A 108 -6.20 -2.21 2.77
C LYS A 108 -4.80 -2.18 3.37
N CYS A 109 -3.80 -2.44 2.53
CA CYS A 109 -2.40 -2.50 2.90
C CYS A 109 -1.62 -1.33 2.29
N TYR A 110 -0.86 -0.64 3.11
CA TYR A 110 0.01 0.47 2.71
C TYR A 110 1.46 0.07 2.98
N VAL A 111 2.22 -0.06 1.90
CA VAL A 111 3.62 -0.49 1.94
C VAL A 111 4.51 0.75 1.95
N LEU A 112 5.12 1.02 3.09
CA LEU A 112 5.94 2.20 3.35
C LEU A 112 7.44 1.90 3.35
N GLY A 113 7.83 0.65 3.58
CA GLY A 113 9.22 0.23 3.70
C GLY A 113 9.58 -0.98 2.84
N ALA A 114 10.84 -1.41 2.92
CA ALA A 114 11.33 -2.63 2.30
C ALA A 114 10.68 -3.85 2.95
N ALA A 115 9.88 -4.59 2.18
CA ALA A 115 9.11 -5.71 2.71
C ALA A 115 8.66 -6.68 1.62
N ASN A 116 8.36 -7.92 2.01
CA ASN A 116 7.67 -8.88 1.18
C ASN A 116 6.17 -8.91 1.55
N VAL A 117 5.30 -8.54 0.63
CA VAL A 117 3.84 -8.49 0.84
C VAL A 117 3.14 -9.47 -0.08
N TRP A 118 2.35 -10.36 0.50
CA TRP A 118 1.53 -11.31 -0.22
C TRP A 118 0.06 -11.02 0.06
N ALA A 119 -0.71 -10.74 -0.97
CA ALA A 119 -2.10 -10.30 -0.87
C ALA A 119 -3.06 -11.26 -1.56
N TRP A 120 -4.17 -11.59 -0.89
CA TRP A 120 -5.20 -12.50 -1.35
C TRP A 120 -6.62 -11.94 -1.15
N GLY A 121 -7.59 -12.62 -1.76
CA GLY A 121 -9.00 -12.28 -1.62
C GLY A 121 -9.35 -11.03 -2.39
N HIS A 122 -10.00 -10.09 -1.72
CA HIS A 122 -10.39 -8.78 -2.24
C HIS A 122 -9.56 -7.65 -1.62
N SER A 123 -8.36 -7.95 -1.12
CA SER A 123 -7.50 -6.97 -0.48
C SER A 123 -7.00 -5.91 -1.48
N GLN A 124 -6.61 -4.78 -0.95
CA GLN A 124 -6.06 -3.65 -1.71
C GLN A 124 -4.66 -3.34 -1.21
N VAL A 125 -3.71 -3.17 -2.13
CA VAL A 125 -2.31 -2.87 -1.79
C VAL A 125 -1.90 -1.57 -2.47
N TYR A 126 -1.35 -0.67 -1.68
CA TYR A 126 -0.82 0.63 -2.10
C TYR A 126 0.67 0.68 -1.79
N SER A 127 1.51 0.96 -2.79
CA SER A 127 2.96 1.12 -2.64
C SER A 127 3.46 2.31 -3.44
N GLU A 128 3.77 3.38 -2.73
CA GLU A 128 4.22 4.65 -3.32
C GLU A 128 5.56 5.15 -2.71
N LYS A 129 6.10 4.43 -1.72
CA LYS A 129 7.22 4.93 -0.92
C LYS A 129 8.49 4.10 -1.02
N SER A 130 8.42 2.78 -1.20
CA SER A 130 9.59 1.89 -1.17
C SER A 130 9.87 1.25 -2.52
N ASP A 131 11.05 1.49 -3.06
CA ASP A 131 11.55 0.84 -4.27
C ASP A 131 11.96 -0.62 -4.02
N ASP A 132 12.25 -0.99 -2.76
CA ASP A 132 12.68 -2.33 -2.35
C ASP A 132 11.53 -3.24 -1.88
N ALA A 133 10.28 -2.79 -1.99
CA ALA A 133 9.13 -3.62 -1.70
C ALA A 133 8.93 -4.69 -2.77
N TYR A 134 8.64 -5.94 -2.34
CA TYR A 134 8.27 -7.04 -3.22
C TYR A 134 6.84 -7.49 -2.94
N ILE A 135 5.97 -7.36 -3.94
CA ILE A 135 4.53 -7.48 -3.77
C ILE A 135 3.99 -8.58 -4.67
N ILE A 136 3.24 -9.51 -4.09
CA ILE A 136 2.52 -10.56 -4.81
C ILE A 136 1.02 -10.34 -4.63
N LEU A 137 0.30 -10.17 -5.74
CA LEU A 137 -1.14 -10.03 -5.79
C LEU A 137 -1.76 -11.31 -6.35
N LYS A 138 -2.75 -11.87 -5.66
CA LYS A 138 -3.47 -13.10 -6.07
C LYS A 138 -4.98 -12.96 -5.95
N GLN A 139 -5.70 -13.80 -6.69
CA GLN A 139 -7.16 -13.83 -6.71
C GLN A 139 -7.76 -12.51 -7.24
N HIS A 140 -8.60 -11.82 -6.46
CA HIS A 140 -9.29 -10.59 -6.86
C HIS A 140 -8.68 -9.34 -6.23
N THR A 141 -7.39 -9.40 -5.87
CA THR A 141 -6.72 -8.26 -5.23
C THR A 141 -6.61 -7.07 -6.17
N TYR A 142 -6.55 -5.88 -5.58
CA TYR A 142 -6.25 -4.64 -6.27
C TYR A 142 -4.90 -4.09 -5.80
N GLY A 143 -4.03 -3.72 -6.75
CA GLY A 143 -2.76 -3.05 -6.48
C GLY A 143 -2.71 -1.67 -7.12
N HIS A 144 -2.31 -0.65 -6.34
CA HIS A 144 -1.89 0.66 -6.83
C HIS A 144 -0.42 0.83 -6.46
N ILE A 145 0.46 0.59 -7.45
CA ILE A 145 1.89 0.41 -7.21
C ILE A 145 2.69 1.36 -8.09
N SER A 146 3.24 2.39 -7.49
CA SER A 146 4.15 3.32 -8.15
C SER A 146 5.62 3.13 -7.75
N LYS A 147 5.88 2.28 -6.74
CA LYS A 147 7.21 1.87 -6.32
C LYS A 147 7.25 0.41 -5.86
N GLY A 148 8.38 -0.26 -6.10
CA GLY A 148 8.60 -1.66 -5.75
C GLY A 148 8.55 -2.62 -6.94
N HIS A 149 8.56 -3.92 -6.64
CA HIS A 149 8.49 -5.02 -7.59
C HIS A 149 7.16 -5.76 -7.42
N VAL A 150 6.46 -6.05 -8.51
CA VAL A 150 5.13 -6.67 -8.46
C VAL A 150 5.04 -7.92 -9.30
N LEU A 151 4.46 -8.96 -8.71
CA LEU A 151 3.96 -10.16 -9.38
C LEU A 151 2.44 -10.21 -9.19
N ALA A 152 1.70 -10.23 -10.27
CA ALA A 152 0.25 -10.29 -10.25
C ALA A 152 -0.26 -11.56 -10.92
N TYR A 153 -1.20 -12.26 -10.28
CA TYR A 153 -1.74 -13.56 -10.68
C TYR A 153 -3.28 -13.57 -10.65
N ASP A 154 -3.84 -14.62 -11.23
CA ASP A 154 -5.27 -14.94 -11.21
C ASP A 154 -6.13 -13.83 -11.87
N SER A 155 -7.06 -13.26 -11.12
CA SER A 155 -7.97 -12.20 -11.59
C SER A 155 -7.68 -10.86 -10.89
N SER A 156 -6.45 -10.65 -10.46
CA SER A 156 -6.05 -9.39 -9.80
C SER A 156 -6.12 -8.20 -10.77
N ARG A 157 -6.28 -7.01 -10.20
CA ARG A 157 -6.28 -5.73 -10.93
C ARG A 157 -5.11 -4.89 -10.46
N LEU A 158 -4.35 -4.35 -11.40
CA LEU A 158 -3.13 -3.61 -11.11
C LEU A 158 -3.11 -2.29 -11.86
N TRP A 159 -2.95 -1.18 -11.13
CA TRP A 159 -2.46 0.08 -11.65
C TRP A 159 -0.98 0.23 -11.28
N SER A 160 -0.12 0.52 -12.27
CA SER A 160 1.32 0.55 -12.02
C SER A 160 2.08 1.53 -12.90
N SER A 161 3.14 2.11 -12.35
CA SER A 161 4.14 2.88 -13.09
C SER A 161 5.56 2.29 -12.98
N VAL A 162 5.68 1.06 -12.46
CA VAL A 162 6.95 0.35 -12.28
C VAL A 162 7.03 -0.90 -13.14
N ARG A 163 8.12 -1.65 -13.00
CA ARG A 163 8.22 -2.98 -13.64
C ARG A 163 7.31 -3.98 -12.94
N VAL A 164 6.47 -4.64 -13.72
CA VAL A 164 5.52 -5.63 -13.22
C VAL A 164 5.55 -6.92 -14.04
N TRP A 165 5.25 -8.05 -13.40
CA TRP A 165 5.02 -9.34 -14.04
C TRP A 165 3.57 -9.73 -13.84
N VAL A 166 2.85 -9.94 -14.93
CA VAL A 166 1.43 -10.31 -14.92
C VAL A 166 1.23 -11.70 -15.50
N HIS A 167 0.48 -12.51 -14.78
CA HIS A 167 0.15 -13.89 -15.13
C HIS A 167 -1.36 -14.08 -15.11
N ASP A 168 -1.82 -15.11 -15.83
CA ASP A 168 -3.24 -15.49 -15.87
C ASP A 168 -4.17 -14.37 -16.37
N ASN A 169 -5.32 -14.15 -15.73
CA ASN A 169 -6.35 -13.21 -16.16
C ASN A 169 -6.19 -11.80 -15.56
N VAL A 170 -4.97 -11.38 -15.28
CA VAL A 170 -4.71 -10.06 -14.69
C VAL A 170 -5.15 -8.94 -15.61
N THR A 171 -5.81 -7.93 -15.03
CA THR A 171 -6.03 -6.63 -15.68
C THR A 171 -4.99 -5.63 -15.17
N CYS A 172 -4.14 -5.13 -16.06
CA CYS A 172 -3.07 -4.18 -15.74
C CYS A 172 -3.26 -2.87 -16.51
N GLU A 173 -3.32 -1.77 -15.78
CA GLU A 173 -3.24 -0.41 -16.30
C GLU A 173 -1.85 0.14 -15.97
N ALA A 174 -0.99 0.33 -16.98
CA ALA A 174 0.39 0.73 -16.81
C ALA A 174 0.65 2.14 -17.35
N HIS A 175 1.26 2.99 -16.53
CA HIS A 175 1.58 4.39 -16.85
C HIS A 175 3.10 4.65 -16.81
N GLY A 176 3.85 3.87 -17.54
CA GLY A 176 5.31 3.85 -17.56
C GLY A 176 5.87 2.52 -17.10
N GLY A 177 7.20 2.42 -17.03
CA GLY A 177 7.88 1.19 -16.62
C GLY A 177 7.84 0.06 -17.64
N GLU A 178 7.86 -1.16 -17.16
CA GLU A 178 7.89 -2.37 -17.98
C GLU A 178 6.82 -3.38 -17.52
N VAL A 179 6.04 -3.90 -18.46
CA VAL A 179 5.06 -4.97 -18.20
C VAL A 179 5.54 -6.24 -18.87
N HIS A 180 5.83 -7.27 -18.09
CA HIS A 180 6.16 -8.60 -18.54
C HIS A 180 4.94 -9.51 -18.40
N ALA A 181 4.28 -9.80 -19.50
CA ALA A 181 3.04 -10.55 -19.50
C ALA A 181 3.22 -11.99 -19.96
N SER A 182 2.49 -12.91 -19.34
CA SER A 182 2.33 -14.29 -19.80
C SER A 182 1.11 -14.41 -20.71
N ARG A 183 0.29 -15.46 -20.57
CA ARG A 183 -0.94 -15.66 -21.34
C ARG A 183 -2.17 -15.10 -20.59
N TYR A 184 -3.24 -14.84 -21.34
CA TYR A 184 -4.58 -14.50 -20.80
C TYR A 184 -4.65 -13.21 -19.94
N HIS A 185 -3.98 -12.16 -20.34
CA HIS A 185 -3.97 -10.86 -19.68
C HIS A 185 -4.84 -9.83 -20.42
N LYS A 186 -5.19 -8.75 -19.72
CA LYS A 186 -5.67 -7.50 -20.33
C LYS A 186 -4.75 -6.38 -19.90
N ILE A 187 -4.09 -5.71 -20.84
CA ILE A 187 -3.14 -4.64 -20.58
C ILE A 187 -3.62 -3.36 -21.29
N GLU A 188 -3.70 -2.27 -20.54
CA GLU A 188 -3.80 -0.93 -21.05
C GLU A 188 -2.53 -0.17 -20.65
N ALA A 189 -1.72 0.22 -21.64
CA ALA A 189 -0.42 0.83 -21.40
C ALA A 189 -0.35 2.23 -22.01
N SER A 190 0.21 3.17 -21.26
CA SER A 190 0.35 4.58 -21.67
C SER A 190 1.73 5.14 -21.31
N GLY A 191 2.00 6.38 -21.72
CA GLY A 191 3.31 7.01 -21.52
C GLY A 191 4.41 6.26 -22.26
N ASP A 192 5.56 6.06 -21.61
CA ASP A 192 6.72 5.34 -22.18
C ASP A 192 6.77 3.87 -21.78
N THR A 193 5.63 3.26 -21.50
CA THR A 193 5.53 1.85 -21.08
C THR A 193 6.05 0.89 -22.14
N LYS A 194 6.89 -0.05 -21.74
CA LYS A 194 7.32 -1.18 -22.57
C LYS A 194 6.55 -2.42 -22.16
N VAL A 195 5.91 -3.09 -23.13
CA VAL A 195 5.16 -4.31 -22.89
C VAL A 195 5.87 -5.49 -23.58
N TYR A 196 6.27 -6.45 -22.78
CA TYR A 196 6.84 -7.73 -23.22
C TYR A 196 5.76 -8.79 -23.10
N SER A 197 5.25 -9.27 -24.23
CA SER A 197 4.17 -10.26 -24.23
C SER A 197 4.27 -11.21 -25.42
N PRO A 198 4.03 -12.51 -25.22
CA PRO A 198 3.98 -13.49 -26.30
C PRO A 198 2.71 -13.35 -27.17
N SER A 199 1.78 -12.47 -26.79
CA SER A 199 0.53 -12.23 -27.51
C SER A 199 0.17 -10.75 -27.45
N ILE A 200 -0.15 -10.18 -28.59
CA ILE A 200 -0.65 -8.81 -28.71
C ILE A 200 -2.16 -8.70 -28.44
N ARG A 201 -2.87 -9.82 -28.29
CA ARG A 201 -4.30 -9.81 -28.01
C ARG A 201 -4.55 -9.21 -26.63
N ASN A 202 -5.60 -8.37 -26.54
CA ASN A 202 -6.01 -7.68 -25.32
C ASN A 202 -4.96 -6.69 -24.77
N ILE A 203 -4.10 -6.16 -25.64
CA ILE A 203 -3.19 -5.05 -25.31
C ILE A 203 -3.69 -3.79 -26.04
N THR A 204 -3.94 -2.75 -25.28
CA THR A 204 -4.26 -1.41 -25.78
C THR A 204 -3.11 -0.47 -25.45
N LEU A 205 -2.60 0.24 -26.45
CA LEU A 205 -1.47 1.15 -26.29
C LEU A 205 -1.91 2.60 -26.53
N HIS A 206 -1.43 3.52 -25.69
CA HIS A 206 -1.65 4.95 -25.80
C HIS A 206 -0.33 5.73 -25.72
N GLY A 207 -0.25 6.85 -26.42
CA GLY A 207 0.95 7.71 -26.42
C GLY A 207 2.17 6.99 -26.99
N ASN A 208 3.26 6.94 -26.23
CA ASN A 208 4.54 6.33 -26.62
C ASN A 208 4.69 4.88 -26.17
N ALA A 209 3.65 4.28 -25.59
CA ALA A 209 3.69 2.88 -25.15
C ALA A 209 3.90 1.95 -26.36
N ARG A 210 4.71 0.89 -26.17
CA ARG A 210 5.07 -0.01 -27.25
C ARG A 210 5.25 -1.45 -26.80
N ILE A 211 4.95 -2.38 -27.68
CA ILE A 211 5.30 -3.79 -27.52
C ILE A 211 6.76 -3.96 -27.92
N ILE A 212 7.47 -4.72 -27.13
CA ILE A 212 8.86 -5.13 -27.36
C ILE A 212 8.83 -6.63 -27.68
N GLU A 213 9.34 -7.01 -28.84
CA GLU A 213 9.49 -8.39 -29.29
C GLU A 213 10.71 -9.05 -28.67
#